data_0422a2cf7138b3dd44e91642c2146ead
#
_entry.id   0422a2cf7138b3dd44e91642c2146ead
#
_cell.length_a   1.000
_cell.length_b   1.000
_cell.length_c   1.000
_cell.angle_alpha   90.00
_cell.angle_beta   90.00
_cell.angle_gamma   90.00
#
_symmetry.space_group_name_H-M   'P 1'
#
loop_
_entity.id
_entity.type
_entity.pdbx_description
1 polymer ?
#
loop_
_entity_poly.entity_id
_entity_poly.type
_entity_poly.pdbx_seq_one_letter_code
_entity_poly.pdbx_strand_id
1 'polypeptide(L)'
;MQLVGYARVSSVGQSLEVQLDKLAHCNKLFQEKASGNLNQRPQLQACLEYVREGDTLVVTRLDRLARSTLHLCQIADILARKVVHLKVIDQNIDTSDATGRLLFNMLAAISQFENEIRTERQMEGIIKAKENGVGFGRKQQLKQTDIVSLHQKRQDGILIKDLMREYKLSKATIYRYLQSSVG
;
A
#
# COMPACT_ATOMS: atom_id res chain seq x y z
N MET A 1 12.23 -21.05 -21.87
CA MET A 1 12.40 -19.60 -21.87
C MET A 1 11.21 -18.99 -22.60
N GLN A 2 10.32 -18.32 -21.90
CA GLN A 2 9.11 -17.72 -22.46
C GLN A 2 9.10 -16.22 -22.20
N LEU A 3 8.45 -15.46 -23.10
CA LEU A 3 8.15 -14.05 -22.89
C LEU A 3 6.74 -13.94 -22.31
N VAL A 4 6.61 -13.44 -21.09
CA VAL A 4 5.35 -13.30 -20.39
C VAL A 4 5.02 -11.82 -20.23
N GLY A 5 3.98 -11.37 -20.93
CA GLY A 5 3.55 -9.97 -20.93
C GLY A 5 2.62 -9.66 -19.76
N TYR A 6 2.80 -8.49 -19.14
CA TYR A 6 1.83 -7.93 -18.20
C TYR A 6 1.43 -6.52 -18.63
N ALA A 7 0.11 -6.32 -18.80
CA ALA A 7 -0.49 -5.03 -19.14
C ALA A 7 -1.44 -4.57 -18.03
N ARG A 8 -1.38 -3.29 -17.67
CA ARG A 8 -2.32 -2.68 -16.72
C ARG A 8 -2.99 -1.46 -17.32
N VAL A 9 -4.31 -1.41 -17.20
CA VAL A 9 -5.11 -0.26 -17.65
C VAL A 9 -5.89 0.33 -16.50
N SER A 10 -5.97 1.66 -16.47
CA SER A 10 -7.02 2.38 -15.77
C SER A 10 -8.27 2.39 -16.65
N SER A 11 -9.45 2.48 -16.08
CA SER A 11 -10.76 2.34 -16.73
C SER A 11 -11.07 3.29 -17.92
N VAL A 12 -10.12 4.05 -18.44
CA VAL A 12 -10.28 5.00 -19.54
C VAL A 12 -9.41 4.61 -20.74
N GLY A 13 -9.96 4.07 -21.64
CA GLY A 13 -10.08 3.62 -23.02
C GLY A 13 -8.86 3.55 -23.95
N GLN A 14 -7.91 4.38 -24.03
CA GLN A 14 -6.97 4.39 -25.18
C GLN A 14 -5.59 3.76 -24.99
N SER A 15 -5.18 3.49 -23.77
CA SER A 15 -3.81 3.00 -23.51
C SER A 15 -3.67 1.47 -23.49
N LEU A 16 -4.77 0.72 -23.57
CA LEU A 16 -4.71 -0.74 -23.54
C LEU A 16 -4.24 -1.31 -24.88
N GLU A 17 -4.87 -0.91 -25.98
CA GLU A 17 -4.54 -1.40 -27.31
C GLU A 17 -3.07 -1.21 -27.64
N VAL A 18 -2.55 -0.01 -27.38
CA VAL A 18 -1.11 0.30 -27.57
C VAL A 18 -0.20 -0.59 -26.72
N GLN A 19 -0.60 -0.91 -25.48
CA GLN A 19 0.17 -1.82 -24.64
C GLN A 19 0.09 -3.25 -25.17
N LEU A 20 -1.09 -3.69 -25.60
CA LEU A 20 -1.31 -5.02 -26.15
C LEU A 20 -0.51 -5.23 -27.43
N ASP A 21 -0.50 -4.25 -28.34
CA ASP A 21 0.28 -4.28 -29.57
C ASP A 21 1.77 -4.45 -29.27
N LYS A 22 2.31 -3.68 -28.32
CA LYS A 22 3.71 -3.80 -27.90
C LYS A 22 4.03 -5.15 -27.25
N LEU A 23 3.06 -5.80 -26.63
CA LEU A 23 3.20 -7.09 -25.94
C LEU A 23 2.72 -8.27 -26.79
N ALA A 24 2.30 -8.05 -28.04
CA ALA A 24 1.75 -9.08 -28.93
C ALA A 24 2.75 -10.22 -29.22
N HIS A 25 4.05 -9.95 -29.09
CA HIS A 25 5.12 -10.94 -29.26
C HIS A 25 5.31 -11.87 -28.03
N CYS A 26 4.60 -11.63 -26.93
CA CYS A 26 4.70 -12.46 -25.72
C CYS A 26 3.92 -13.77 -25.88
N ASN A 27 4.47 -14.86 -25.37
CA ASN A 27 3.85 -16.18 -25.38
C ASN A 27 2.59 -16.27 -24.53
N LYS A 28 2.55 -15.51 -23.43
CA LYS A 28 1.42 -15.40 -22.50
C LYS A 28 1.24 -13.96 -22.08
N LEU A 29 -0.03 -13.52 -21.96
CA LEU A 29 -0.34 -12.15 -21.56
C LEU A 29 -1.32 -12.14 -20.39
N PHE A 30 -0.97 -11.39 -19.35
CA PHE A 30 -1.80 -11.10 -18.21
C PHE A 30 -2.28 -9.65 -18.27
N GLN A 31 -3.60 -9.43 -18.16
CA GLN A 31 -4.20 -8.11 -18.30
C GLN A 31 -4.93 -7.73 -16.99
N GLU A 32 -4.53 -6.62 -16.39
CA GLU A 32 -5.13 -6.08 -15.18
C GLU A 32 -6.01 -4.87 -15.51
N LYS A 33 -7.29 -4.95 -15.20
CA LYS A 33 -8.19 -3.78 -15.23
C LYS A 33 -8.19 -3.14 -13.84
N ALA A 34 -7.54 -2.01 -13.69
CA ALA A 34 -7.54 -1.26 -12.44
C ALA A 34 -8.80 -0.40 -12.36
N SER A 35 -9.85 -0.87 -11.71
CA SER A 35 -10.98 -0.04 -11.32
C SER A 35 -10.71 0.54 -9.93
N GLY A 36 -10.62 1.88 -9.83
CA GLY A 36 -10.68 2.63 -8.56
C GLY A 36 -9.76 2.15 -7.43
N ASN A 37 -10.31 2.07 -6.24
CA ASN A 37 -9.63 1.81 -4.97
C ASN A 37 -9.21 0.36 -4.68
N LEU A 38 -9.33 -0.58 -5.60
CA LEU A 38 -8.97 -1.97 -5.34
C LEU A 38 -7.45 -2.15 -5.32
N ASN A 39 -6.93 -2.32 -4.09
CA ASN A 39 -5.52 -2.62 -3.81
C ASN A 39 -5.07 -3.99 -4.33
N GLN A 40 -5.99 -4.82 -4.76
CA GLN A 40 -5.72 -6.17 -5.24
C GLN A 40 -5.38 -6.15 -6.73
N ARG A 41 -4.31 -6.85 -7.09
CA ARG A 41 -3.85 -7.08 -8.47
C ARG A 41 -3.76 -8.58 -8.75
N PRO A 42 -4.90 -9.25 -8.89
CA PRO A 42 -4.93 -10.71 -9.04
C PRO A 42 -4.19 -11.17 -10.30
N GLN A 43 -4.23 -10.40 -11.39
CA GLN A 43 -3.54 -10.75 -12.62
C GLN A 43 -2.02 -10.58 -12.50
N LEU A 44 -1.54 -9.57 -11.78
CA LEU A 44 -0.11 -9.44 -11.48
C LEU A 44 0.36 -10.62 -10.61
N GLN A 45 -0.40 -10.98 -9.59
CA GLN A 45 -0.06 -12.10 -8.74
C GLN A 45 -0.02 -13.41 -9.53
N ALA A 46 -1.04 -13.68 -10.32
CA ALA A 46 -1.08 -14.84 -11.22
C ALA A 46 0.09 -14.86 -12.20
N CYS A 47 0.49 -13.68 -12.74
CA CYS A 47 1.63 -13.54 -13.61
C CYS A 47 2.95 -13.88 -12.88
N LEU A 48 3.15 -13.34 -11.67
CA LEU A 48 4.34 -13.61 -10.85
C LEU A 48 4.41 -15.07 -10.38
N GLU A 49 3.28 -15.72 -10.18
CA GLU A 49 3.20 -17.16 -9.89
C GLU A 49 3.52 -18.02 -11.12
N TYR A 50 3.04 -17.59 -12.28
CA TYR A 50 3.20 -18.31 -13.56
C TYR A 50 4.64 -18.38 -14.05
N VAL A 51 5.39 -17.26 -13.97
CA VAL A 51 6.76 -17.18 -14.48
C VAL A 51 7.71 -18.11 -13.76
N ARG A 52 8.62 -18.72 -14.50
CA ARG A 52 9.58 -19.73 -14.04
C ARG A 52 11.00 -19.31 -14.41
N GLU A 53 11.97 -20.03 -13.86
CA GLU A 53 13.38 -19.83 -14.16
C GLU A 53 13.66 -19.74 -15.67
N GLY A 54 14.43 -18.73 -16.05
CA GLY A 54 14.78 -18.45 -17.43
C GLY A 54 13.71 -17.73 -18.25
N ASP A 55 12.50 -17.49 -17.71
CA ASP A 55 11.49 -16.67 -18.39
C ASP A 55 11.81 -15.18 -18.30
N THR A 56 11.19 -14.40 -19.17
CA THR A 56 11.28 -12.93 -19.16
C THR A 56 9.90 -12.32 -18.97
N LEU A 57 9.70 -11.59 -17.86
CA LEU A 57 8.53 -10.75 -17.66
C LEU A 57 8.68 -9.47 -18.50
N VAL A 58 7.74 -9.22 -19.41
CA VAL A 58 7.76 -8.06 -20.32
C VAL A 58 6.65 -7.10 -19.94
N VAL A 59 7.00 -5.83 -19.75
CA VAL A 59 6.06 -4.74 -19.48
C VAL A 59 6.38 -3.55 -20.38
N THR A 60 5.40 -2.70 -20.65
CA THR A 60 5.67 -1.50 -21.44
C THR A 60 6.41 -0.43 -20.64
N ARG A 61 6.04 -0.24 -19.36
CA ARG A 61 6.63 0.77 -18.46
C ARG A 61 6.62 0.29 -17.01
N LEU A 62 7.55 0.77 -16.18
CA LEU A 62 7.62 0.43 -14.76
C LEU A 62 6.39 0.87 -13.97
N ASP A 63 5.77 2.00 -14.31
CA ASP A 63 4.54 2.47 -13.65
C ASP A 63 3.31 1.59 -13.93
N ARG A 64 3.37 0.76 -14.96
CA ARG A 64 2.36 -0.30 -15.22
C ARG A 64 2.57 -1.50 -14.32
N LEU A 65 3.82 -1.84 -14.04
CA LEU A 65 4.20 -2.97 -13.19
C LEU A 65 4.01 -2.64 -11.70
N ALA A 66 4.54 -1.53 -11.24
CA ALA A 66 4.54 -1.14 -9.83
C ALA A 66 3.79 0.18 -9.60
N ARG A 67 3.24 0.38 -8.40
CA ARG A 67 2.57 1.64 -7.98
C ARG A 67 3.46 2.52 -7.12
N SER A 68 4.43 1.92 -6.51
CA SER A 68 5.41 2.57 -5.66
C SER A 68 6.74 1.88 -5.86
N THR A 69 7.77 2.53 -5.43
CA THR A 69 9.11 2.00 -5.49
C THR A 69 9.31 0.80 -4.57
N LEU A 70 8.72 0.82 -3.38
CA LEU A 70 8.70 -0.34 -2.49
C LEU A 70 8.09 -1.57 -3.19
N HIS A 71 6.97 -1.37 -3.88
CA HIS A 71 6.33 -2.45 -4.63
C HIS A 71 7.19 -2.93 -5.81
N LEU A 72 7.93 -2.03 -6.46
CA LEU A 72 8.90 -2.41 -7.51
C LEU A 72 10.02 -3.27 -6.94
N CYS A 73 10.58 -2.90 -5.78
CA CYS A 73 11.61 -3.69 -5.11
C CYS A 73 11.10 -5.08 -4.71
N GLN A 74 9.87 -5.19 -4.20
CA GLN A 74 9.26 -6.48 -3.88
C GLN A 74 9.12 -7.39 -5.10
N ILE A 75 8.68 -6.82 -6.24
CA ILE A 75 8.59 -7.56 -7.50
C ILE A 75 9.98 -7.98 -7.97
N ALA A 76 10.96 -7.08 -7.91
CA ALA A 76 12.35 -7.36 -8.27
C ALA A 76 12.92 -8.54 -7.48
N ASP A 77 12.69 -8.55 -6.18
CA ASP A 77 13.08 -9.63 -5.28
C ASP A 77 12.45 -10.99 -5.69
N ILE A 78 11.16 -10.98 -6.00
CA ILE A 78 10.45 -12.18 -6.45
C ILE A 78 11.07 -12.70 -7.76
N LEU A 79 11.29 -11.81 -8.74
CA LEU A 79 11.87 -12.18 -10.02
C LEU A 79 13.31 -12.70 -9.87
N ALA A 80 14.12 -12.04 -9.04
CA ALA A 80 15.48 -12.46 -8.74
C ALA A 80 15.55 -13.87 -8.11
N ARG A 81 14.70 -14.14 -7.11
CA ARG A 81 14.61 -15.47 -6.47
C ARG A 81 14.18 -16.57 -7.44
N LYS A 82 13.36 -16.22 -8.43
CA LYS A 82 12.90 -17.15 -9.46
C LYS A 82 13.83 -17.23 -10.67
N VAL A 83 14.91 -16.43 -10.69
CA VAL A 83 15.81 -16.32 -11.86
C VAL A 83 15.04 -15.92 -13.12
N VAL A 84 14.09 -14.99 -12.98
CA VAL A 84 13.28 -14.44 -14.08
C VAL A 84 13.80 -13.07 -14.46
N HIS A 85 13.97 -12.83 -15.77
CA HIS A 85 14.39 -11.53 -16.28
C HIS A 85 13.20 -10.56 -16.38
N LEU A 86 13.48 -9.26 -16.29
CA LEU A 86 12.52 -8.18 -16.52
C LEU A 86 12.92 -7.38 -17.75
N LYS A 87 11.98 -7.20 -18.67
CA LYS A 87 12.13 -6.32 -19.83
C LYS A 87 11.09 -5.22 -19.82
N VAL A 88 11.54 -3.96 -19.89
CA VAL A 88 10.69 -2.78 -19.93
C VAL A 88 10.88 -2.08 -21.27
N ILE A 89 9.87 -2.15 -22.13
CA ILE A 89 10.00 -1.76 -23.54
C ILE A 89 10.29 -0.27 -23.69
N ASP A 90 9.44 0.60 -23.13
CA ASP A 90 9.51 2.06 -23.34
C ASP A 90 10.69 2.73 -22.61
N GLN A 91 11.30 2.04 -21.66
CA GLN A 91 12.43 2.55 -20.87
C GLN A 91 13.75 1.85 -21.28
N ASN A 92 13.68 0.94 -22.23
CA ASN A 92 14.82 0.17 -22.74
C ASN A 92 15.66 -0.49 -21.62
N ILE A 93 14.96 -1.07 -20.61
CA ILE A 93 15.58 -1.81 -19.52
C ILE A 93 15.42 -3.28 -19.80
N ASP A 94 16.52 -4.04 -19.76
CA ASP A 94 16.53 -5.49 -19.88
C ASP A 94 17.49 -6.09 -18.85
N THR A 95 16.94 -6.76 -17.83
CA THR A 95 17.77 -7.35 -16.77
C THR A 95 18.45 -8.66 -17.16
N SER A 96 18.28 -9.12 -18.40
CA SER A 96 19.05 -10.26 -18.93
C SER A 96 20.52 -9.90 -19.13
N ASP A 97 20.84 -8.64 -19.40
CA ASP A 97 22.21 -8.14 -19.48
C ASP A 97 22.70 -7.49 -18.18
N ALA A 98 24.01 -7.33 -18.03
CA ALA A 98 24.63 -6.78 -16.83
C ALA A 98 24.30 -5.30 -16.62
N THR A 99 24.19 -4.52 -17.68
CA THR A 99 23.91 -3.08 -17.64
C THR A 99 22.48 -2.83 -17.19
N GLY A 100 21.51 -3.56 -17.75
CA GLY A 100 20.10 -3.46 -17.34
C GLY A 100 19.89 -3.91 -15.90
N ARG A 101 20.58 -4.96 -15.44
CA ARG A 101 20.56 -5.36 -14.02
C ARG A 101 21.11 -4.26 -13.12
N LEU A 102 22.25 -3.68 -13.47
CA LEU A 102 22.83 -2.58 -12.71
C LEU A 102 21.87 -1.38 -12.62
N LEU A 103 21.36 -0.94 -13.77
CA LEU A 103 20.41 0.18 -13.85
C LEU A 103 19.16 -0.09 -12.99
N PHE A 104 18.60 -1.30 -13.08
CA PHE A 104 17.43 -1.67 -12.30
C PHE A 104 17.71 -1.67 -10.79
N ASN A 105 18.83 -2.22 -10.36
CA ASN A 105 19.25 -2.21 -8.96
C ASN A 105 19.50 -0.79 -8.43
N MET A 106 20.08 0.08 -9.24
CA MET A 106 20.26 1.49 -8.88
C MET A 106 18.91 2.20 -8.72
N LEU A 107 17.96 1.99 -9.63
CA LEU A 107 16.61 2.55 -9.50
C LEU A 107 15.92 2.05 -8.22
N ALA A 108 16.04 0.77 -7.91
CA ALA A 108 15.51 0.19 -6.69
C ALA A 108 16.14 0.83 -5.43
N ALA A 109 17.45 0.98 -5.39
CA ALA A 109 18.17 1.58 -4.26
C ALA A 109 17.81 3.07 -4.06
N ILE A 110 17.80 3.88 -5.12
CA ILE A 110 17.39 5.30 -5.05
C ILE A 110 15.99 5.42 -4.48
N SER A 111 15.14 4.56 -4.87
CA SER A 111 13.74 4.53 -4.51
C SER A 111 13.51 4.11 -3.06
N GLN A 112 14.29 3.18 -2.55
CA GLN A 112 14.31 2.84 -1.13
C GLN A 112 14.78 4.02 -0.30
N PHE A 113 15.87 4.66 -0.72
CA PHE A 113 16.41 5.85 -0.06
C PHE A 113 15.38 7.00 0.02
N GLU A 114 14.65 7.30 -1.08
CA GLU A 114 13.58 8.30 -1.06
C GLU A 114 12.46 7.96 -0.06
N ASN A 115 12.10 6.68 0.08
CA ASN A 115 11.12 6.25 1.06
C ASN A 115 11.61 6.38 2.50
N GLU A 116 12.86 6.05 2.76
CA GLU A 116 13.50 6.21 4.08
C GLU A 116 13.52 7.68 4.50
N ILE A 117 13.99 8.59 3.64
CA ILE A 117 13.97 10.04 3.90
C ILE A 117 12.54 10.55 4.16
N ARG A 118 11.56 10.08 3.37
CA ARG A 118 10.16 10.48 3.58
C ARG A 118 9.64 10.03 4.93
N THR A 119 9.98 8.82 5.35
CA THR A 119 9.59 8.26 6.65
C THR A 119 10.24 9.02 7.79
N GLU A 120 11.53 9.33 7.70
CA GLU A 120 12.23 10.14 8.67
C GLU A 120 11.59 11.52 8.86
N ARG A 121 11.38 12.25 7.76
CA ARG A 121 10.69 13.55 7.80
C ARG A 121 9.29 13.48 8.40
N GLN A 122 8.55 12.40 8.11
CA GLN A 122 7.23 12.18 8.70
C GLN A 122 7.33 11.95 10.21
N MET A 123 8.30 11.18 10.67
CA MET A 123 8.54 10.92 12.10
C MET A 123 8.96 12.20 12.83
N GLU A 124 9.88 12.98 12.27
CA GLU A 124 10.25 14.29 12.81
C GLU A 124 9.02 15.23 12.91
N GLY A 125 8.21 15.27 11.88
CA GLY A 125 6.96 16.05 11.89
C GLY A 125 5.98 15.59 12.96
N ILE A 126 5.85 14.29 13.21
CA ILE A 126 5.00 13.73 14.27
C ILE A 126 5.55 14.10 15.65
N ILE A 127 6.87 13.99 15.85
CA ILE A 127 7.53 14.35 17.11
C ILE A 127 7.29 15.83 17.41
N LYS A 128 7.58 16.71 16.47
CA LYS A 128 7.37 18.15 16.61
C LYS A 128 5.91 18.53 16.86
N ALA A 129 4.98 17.85 16.20
CA ALA A 129 3.55 18.07 16.43
C ALA A 129 3.12 17.62 17.84
N LYS A 130 3.66 16.50 18.36
CA LYS A 130 3.43 16.06 19.75
C LYS A 130 3.99 17.04 20.76
N GLU A 131 5.19 17.57 20.55
CA GLU A 131 5.80 18.60 21.38
C GLU A 131 4.95 19.88 21.41
N ASN A 132 4.31 20.22 20.30
CA ASN A 132 3.36 21.33 20.20
C ASN A 132 1.95 21.00 20.74
N GLY A 133 1.75 19.86 21.42
CA GLY A 133 0.48 19.47 22.04
C GLY A 133 -0.57 18.92 21.07
N VAL A 134 -0.19 18.60 19.83
CA VAL A 134 -1.14 18.00 18.87
C VAL A 134 -1.40 16.54 19.23
N GLY A 135 -2.63 16.25 19.61
CA GLY A 135 -3.09 14.88 19.88
C GLY A 135 -3.31 14.11 18.57
N PHE A 136 -2.66 12.95 18.47
CA PHE A 136 -2.85 12.01 17.36
C PHE A 136 -3.88 10.93 17.73
N GLY A 137 -4.56 10.40 16.72
CA GLY A 137 -5.54 9.33 16.88
C GLY A 137 -6.99 9.83 16.82
N ARG A 138 -7.91 8.95 17.19
CA ARG A 138 -9.34 9.28 17.18
C ARG A 138 -9.65 10.28 18.29
N LYS A 139 -10.27 11.41 17.92
CA LYS A 139 -10.71 12.41 18.90
C LYS A 139 -11.63 11.78 19.96
N GLN A 140 -11.45 12.19 21.20
CA GLN A 140 -12.36 11.79 22.27
C GLN A 140 -13.77 12.30 21.95
N GLN A 141 -14.77 11.43 22.11
CA GLN A 141 -16.17 11.77 21.83
C GLN A 141 -16.82 12.57 22.98
N LEU A 142 -16.31 12.38 24.20
CA LEU A 142 -16.77 13.09 25.38
C LEU A 142 -15.73 14.14 25.80
N LYS A 143 -16.23 15.27 26.27
CA LYS A 143 -15.42 16.29 26.96
C LYS A 143 -15.06 15.81 28.36
N GLN A 144 -14.04 16.40 28.97
CA GLN A 144 -13.61 16.03 30.32
C GLN A 144 -14.76 16.17 31.34
N THR A 145 -15.59 17.21 31.22
CA THR A 145 -16.79 17.42 32.05
C THR A 145 -17.78 16.27 31.95
N ASP A 146 -17.97 15.73 30.73
CA ASP A 146 -18.90 14.62 30.50
C ASP A 146 -18.36 13.31 31.07
N ILE A 147 -17.02 13.13 31.02
CA ILE A 147 -16.34 11.96 31.61
C ILE A 147 -16.52 11.96 33.14
N VAL A 148 -16.32 13.12 33.81
CA VAL A 148 -16.54 13.25 35.23
C VAL A 148 -18.01 12.94 35.59
N SER A 149 -18.96 13.50 34.83
CA SER A 149 -20.38 13.22 35.00
C SER A 149 -20.73 11.74 34.78
N LEU A 150 -20.11 11.09 33.82
CA LEU A 150 -20.27 9.66 33.56
C LEU A 150 -19.81 8.80 34.75
N HIS A 151 -18.66 9.13 35.35
CA HIS A 151 -18.15 8.45 36.55
C HIS A 151 -19.10 8.64 37.74
N GLN A 152 -19.55 9.88 38.01
CA GLN A 152 -20.48 10.18 39.10
C GLN A 152 -21.78 9.39 38.94
N LYS A 153 -22.41 9.46 37.77
CA LYS A 153 -23.65 8.72 37.47
C LYS A 153 -23.50 7.22 37.67
N ARG A 154 -22.31 6.66 37.31
CA ARG A 154 -22.03 5.25 37.56
C ARG A 154 -21.92 4.92 39.02
N GLN A 155 -21.31 5.79 39.83
CA GLN A 155 -21.25 5.66 41.30
C GLN A 155 -22.65 5.74 41.94
N ASP A 156 -23.51 6.59 41.40
CA ASP A 156 -24.92 6.75 41.84
C ASP A 156 -25.79 5.54 41.42
N GLY A 157 -25.21 4.48 40.82
CA GLY A 157 -25.90 3.24 40.53
C GLY A 157 -26.60 3.18 39.16
N ILE A 158 -26.46 4.20 38.29
CA ILE A 158 -27.09 4.22 36.98
C ILE A 158 -26.54 3.05 36.12
N LEU A 159 -27.45 2.35 35.47
CA LEU A 159 -27.11 1.17 34.68
C LEU A 159 -26.30 1.54 33.39
N ILE A 160 -25.36 0.69 33.01
CA ILE A 160 -24.59 0.88 31.78
C ILE A 160 -25.47 1.09 30.55
N LYS A 161 -26.62 0.40 30.48
CA LYS A 161 -27.59 0.52 29.39
C LYS A 161 -28.15 1.93 29.24
N ASP A 162 -28.37 2.59 30.35
CA ASP A 162 -28.93 3.95 30.39
C ASP A 162 -27.85 4.98 30.03
N LEU A 163 -26.62 4.80 30.54
CA LEU A 163 -25.45 5.60 30.13
C LEU A 163 -25.17 5.47 28.61
N MET A 164 -25.32 4.29 28.06
CA MET A 164 -25.19 4.09 26.61
C MET A 164 -26.21 4.91 25.82
N ARG A 165 -27.45 4.97 26.30
CA ARG A 165 -28.52 5.76 25.66
C ARG A 165 -28.29 7.26 25.77
N GLU A 166 -27.92 7.71 26.96
CA GLU A 166 -27.71 9.12 27.27
C GLU A 166 -26.53 9.70 26.45
N TYR A 167 -25.39 9.03 26.52
CA TYR A 167 -24.16 9.51 25.82
C TYR A 167 -24.06 9.04 24.35
N LYS A 168 -25.01 8.24 23.87
CA LYS A 168 -25.02 7.66 22.51
C LYS A 168 -23.73 6.90 22.17
N LEU A 169 -23.20 6.17 23.14
CA LEU A 169 -21.95 5.42 23.04
C LEU A 169 -22.19 3.91 23.14
N SER A 170 -21.27 3.14 22.54
CA SER A 170 -21.28 1.69 22.70
C SER A 170 -20.88 1.27 24.11
N LYS A 171 -21.28 0.07 24.54
CA LYS A 171 -20.93 -0.52 25.84
C LYS A 171 -19.41 -0.52 26.06
N ALA A 172 -18.63 -0.93 25.05
CA ALA A 172 -17.17 -0.95 25.11
C ALA A 172 -16.57 0.46 25.31
N THR A 173 -17.15 1.48 24.69
CA THR A 173 -16.70 2.86 24.84
C THR A 173 -17.00 3.40 26.24
N ILE A 174 -18.18 3.12 26.82
CA ILE A 174 -18.54 3.50 28.20
C ILE A 174 -17.53 2.88 29.17
N TYR A 175 -17.27 1.56 29.08
CA TYR A 175 -16.29 0.91 29.97
C TYR A 175 -14.89 1.50 29.82
N ARG A 176 -14.45 1.84 28.64
CA ARG A 176 -13.14 2.46 28.39
C ARG A 176 -13.04 3.82 29.11
N TYR A 177 -14.08 4.64 29.06
CA TYR A 177 -14.10 5.91 29.81
C TYR A 177 -14.14 5.71 31.31
N LEU A 178 -14.84 4.69 31.80
CA LEU A 178 -14.88 4.36 33.23
C LEU A 178 -13.57 3.76 33.77
N GLN A 179 -12.73 3.20 32.88
CA GLN A 179 -11.40 2.70 33.25
C GLN A 179 -10.31 3.78 33.13
N SER A 180 -10.54 4.84 32.36
CA SER A 180 -9.61 5.97 32.30
C SER A 180 -9.68 6.73 33.60
N SER A 181 -8.55 6.83 34.32
CA SER A 181 -8.44 7.65 35.55
C SER A 181 -8.86 9.07 35.25
N VAL A 182 -9.74 9.59 36.03
CA VAL A 182 -10.06 11.02 36.08
C VAL A 182 -8.86 11.69 36.74
N GLY A 183 -7.85 12.11 35.86
CA GLY A 183 -6.70 12.89 36.33
C GLY A 183 -7.01 14.37 36.28
#